data_61321ce6b459bfb578761c433e19fe5d
#
_entry.id   61321ce6b459bfb578761c433e19fe5d
#
_cell.length_a   1.000
_cell.length_b   1.000
_cell.length_c   1.000
_cell.angle_alpha   90.00
_cell.angle_beta   90.00
_cell.angle_gamma   90.00
#
_symmetry.space_group_name_H-M   'P 1'
#
loop_
_entity.id
_entity.type
_entity.pdbx_description
1 polymer ?
#
loop_
_entity_poly.entity_id
_entity_poly.type
_entity_poly.pdbx_seq_one_letter_code
_entity_poly.pdbx_strand_id
1 'polypeptide(L)'
;MNSFKKIMRNNWSHFPRDHIHPLQILENMNHPMIPKLISYDNETYTCERIEGMPLEKYVQKTRDPAFALKLMHDINDFMRELTTHTKAFKENDGPLVNYQLFCDDIHESNLIITEDAKAYIIDFDQFGFFHPYTVFSLMEIASTKLNRSIRDNLLLADTLYIEDIKNSYKNRVTELEEQLLDYV
;
A
#
# COMPACT_ATOMS: atom_id res chain seq x y z
N MET A 1 5.44 23.12 12.08
CA MET A 1 5.33 21.79 11.45
C MET A 1 4.48 21.96 10.21
N ASN A 2 5.04 21.69 9.02
CA ASN A 2 4.24 21.75 7.79
C ASN A 2 3.28 20.57 7.78
N SER A 3 1.99 20.84 7.63
CA SER A 3 0.96 19.80 7.58
C SER A 3 0.23 19.81 6.24
N PHE A 4 -0.35 18.66 5.90
CA PHE A 4 -1.21 18.46 4.75
C PHE A 4 -2.57 18.00 5.24
N LYS A 5 -3.64 18.68 4.80
CA LYS A 5 -5.02 18.30 5.09
C LYS A 5 -5.71 17.82 3.82
N LYS A 6 -6.39 16.68 3.89
CA LYS A 6 -7.16 16.12 2.79
C LYS A 6 -8.60 15.84 3.21
N ILE A 7 -9.53 16.06 2.28
CA ILE A 7 -10.92 15.61 2.39
C ILE A 7 -10.97 14.19 1.84
N MET A 8 -11.48 13.25 2.63
CA MET A 8 -11.60 11.86 2.22
C MET A 8 -12.69 11.71 1.17
N ARG A 9 -12.37 11.02 0.09
CA ARG A 9 -13.31 10.75 -0.99
C ARG A 9 -14.20 9.58 -0.60
N ASN A 10 -15.48 9.75 -0.86
CA ASN A 10 -16.50 8.77 -0.56
C ASN A 10 -16.58 7.64 -1.62
N ASN A 11 -15.47 7.11 -2.09
CA ASN A 11 -15.45 6.18 -3.20
C ASN A 11 -15.15 4.75 -2.75
N TRP A 12 -16.01 3.81 -3.16
CA TRP A 12 -15.74 2.38 -3.37
C TRP A 12 -15.79 1.39 -2.21
N SER A 13 -16.02 1.73 -0.96
CA SER A 13 -16.25 0.67 0.02
C SER A 13 -17.68 0.13 -0.09
N HIS A 14 -17.83 -1.15 -0.32
CA HIS A 14 -19.12 -1.86 -0.27
C HIS A 14 -19.73 -1.91 1.14
N PHE A 15 -19.02 -1.37 2.14
CA PHE A 15 -19.40 -1.35 3.55
C PHE A 15 -19.61 0.07 4.06
N PRO A 16 -20.40 0.23 5.15
CA PRO A 16 -20.59 1.55 5.77
C PRO A 16 -19.21 2.15 6.10
N ARG A 17 -19.01 3.36 5.64
CA ARG A 17 -17.78 4.14 5.68
C ARG A 17 -17.26 4.31 7.10
N ASP A 18 -16.36 3.45 7.49
CA ASP A 18 -15.58 3.60 8.70
C ASP A 18 -14.15 3.96 8.29
N HIS A 19 -13.89 5.23 8.02
CA HIS A 19 -12.54 5.72 7.70
C HIS A 19 -11.69 5.90 8.97
N ILE A 20 -12.33 6.07 10.12
CA ILE A 20 -11.63 6.29 11.39
C ILE A 20 -10.84 5.05 11.77
N HIS A 21 -11.42 3.87 11.68
CA HIS A 21 -10.79 2.65 12.13
C HIS A 21 -9.52 2.29 11.31
N PRO A 22 -9.51 2.34 9.97
CA PRO A 22 -8.28 2.23 9.20
C PRO A 22 -7.20 3.24 9.61
N LEU A 23 -7.55 4.52 9.80
CA LEU A 23 -6.59 5.55 10.19
C LEU A 23 -6.04 5.33 11.61
N GLN A 24 -6.87 4.85 12.55
CA GLN A 24 -6.41 4.46 13.90
C GLN A 24 -5.40 3.31 13.85
N ILE A 25 -5.64 2.31 12.97
CA ILE A 25 -4.70 1.21 12.79
C ILE A 25 -3.39 1.73 12.23
N LEU A 26 -3.43 2.55 11.16
CA LEU A 26 -2.23 3.12 10.54
C LEU A 26 -1.42 3.97 11.55
N GLU A 27 -2.09 4.77 12.39
CA GLU A 27 -1.44 5.53 13.45
C GLU A 27 -0.75 4.60 14.47
N ASN A 28 -1.44 3.54 14.90
CA ASN A 28 -0.92 2.59 15.89
C ASN A 28 0.20 1.70 15.34
N MET A 29 0.19 1.38 14.06
CA MET A 29 1.27 0.64 13.39
C MET A 29 2.60 1.37 13.49
N ASN A 30 2.58 2.71 13.49
CA ASN A 30 3.79 3.54 13.51
C ASN A 30 4.82 3.08 12.47
N HIS A 31 4.34 2.62 11.31
CA HIS A 31 5.18 2.08 10.25
C HIS A 31 5.98 3.20 9.58
N PRO A 32 7.29 2.99 9.25
CA PRO A 32 8.16 4.04 8.71
C PRO A 32 7.70 4.62 7.36
N MET A 33 6.90 3.90 6.61
CA MET A 33 6.32 4.38 5.34
C MET A 33 5.04 5.20 5.52
N ILE A 34 4.53 5.36 6.73
CA ILE A 34 3.31 6.13 7.00
C ILE A 34 3.69 7.50 7.56
N PRO A 35 3.34 8.61 6.89
CA PRO A 35 3.43 9.95 7.46
C PRO A 35 2.68 10.04 8.79
N LYS A 36 3.25 10.77 9.73
CA LYS A 36 2.61 10.94 11.03
C LYS A 36 1.22 11.56 10.89
N LEU A 37 0.19 10.85 11.34
CA LEU A 37 -1.16 11.39 11.44
C LEU A 37 -1.23 12.40 12.59
N ILE A 38 -1.81 13.58 12.33
CA ILE A 38 -1.94 14.68 13.31
C ILE A 38 -3.37 14.73 13.86
N SER A 39 -4.35 14.57 12.97
CA SER A 39 -5.77 14.52 13.33
C SER A 39 -6.57 13.89 12.19
N TYR A 40 -7.69 13.28 12.52
CA TYR A 40 -8.62 12.73 11.55
C TYR A 40 -10.05 12.63 12.13
N ASP A 41 -11.01 12.65 11.23
CA ASP A 41 -12.43 12.40 11.49
C ASP A 41 -13.02 11.57 10.32
N ASN A 42 -14.35 11.46 10.22
CA ASN A 42 -15.00 10.70 9.14
C ASN A 42 -14.89 11.34 7.75
N GLU A 43 -14.50 12.62 7.68
CA GLU A 43 -14.52 13.38 6.42
C GLU A 43 -13.11 13.84 6.02
N THR A 44 -12.22 14.04 6.98
CA THR A 44 -10.91 14.65 6.72
C THR A 44 -9.82 13.98 7.53
N TYR A 45 -8.60 14.02 7.02
CA TYR A 45 -7.40 13.77 7.81
C TYR A 45 -6.35 14.86 7.59
N THR A 46 -5.49 15.01 8.59
CA THR A 46 -4.32 15.86 8.54
C THR A 46 -3.10 15.03 8.93
N CYS A 47 -2.08 15.04 8.10
CA CYS A 47 -0.81 14.39 8.39
C CYS A 47 0.36 15.36 8.21
N GLU A 48 1.55 14.94 8.63
CA GLU A 48 2.76 15.66 8.30
C GLU A 48 2.93 15.73 6.78
N ARG A 49 3.45 16.87 6.31
CA ARG A 49 3.78 17.03 4.89
C ARG A 49 5.16 16.45 4.63
N ILE A 50 5.22 15.48 3.74
CA ILE A 50 6.47 14.88 3.31
C ILE A 50 7.06 15.71 2.16
N GLU A 51 8.29 16.17 2.34
CA GLU A 51 9.07 16.84 1.30
C GLU A 51 9.88 15.80 0.54
N GLY A 52 9.63 15.71 -0.76
CA GLY A 52 10.25 14.70 -1.62
C GLY A 52 9.71 14.77 -3.03
N MET A 53 9.94 13.73 -3.79
CA MET A 53 9.42 13.60 -5.15
C MET A 53 8.71 12.26 -5.33
N PRO A 54 7.76 12.18 -6.28
CA PRO A 54 7.12 10.91 -6.64
C PRO A 54 8.15 9.87 -7.07
N LEU A 55 7.87 8.61 -6.77
CA LEU A 55 8.76 7.47 -7.05
C LEU A 55 9.29 7.50 -8.49
N GLU A 56 8.41 7.70 -9.46
CA GLU A 56 8.79 7.76 -10.88
C GLU A 56 9.93 8.74 -11.13
N LYS A 57 9.79 9.97 -10.63
CA LYS A 57 10.81 11.03 -10.81
C LYS A 57 12.11 10.70 -10.08
N TYR A 58 12.00 10.08 -8.90
CA TYR A 58 13.17 9.67 -8.13
C TYR A 58 13.97 8.60 -8.87
N VAL A 59 13.30 7.57 -9.37
CA VAL A 59 13.93 6.47 -10.14
C VAL A 59 14.57 6.99 -11.43
N GLN A 60 13.89 7.87 -12.16
CA GLN A 60 14.45 8.52 -13.37
C GLN A 60 15.72 9.30 -13.06
N LYS A 61 15.76 10.01 -11.92
CA LYS A 61 16.88 10.86 -11.52
C LYS A 61 18.07 10.05 -11.04
N THR A 62 17.84 9.03 -10.19
CA THR A 62 18.92 8.29 -9.51
C THR A 62 19.39 7.09 -10.31
N ARG A 63 18.48 6.45 -11.06
CA ARG A 63 18.73 5.20 -11.80
C ARG A 63 19.40 4.13 -10.95
N ASP A 64 18.97 4.01 -9.70
CA ASP A 64 19.52 3.09 -8.71
C ASP A 64 18.67 1.82 -8.58
N PRO A 65 19.10 0.67 -9.18
CA PRO A 65 18.37 -0.58 -9.10
C PRO A 65 18.34 -1.16 -7.68
N ALA A 66 19.39 -0.96 -6.90
CA ALA A 66 19.45 -1.49 -5.53
C ALA A 66 18.42 -0.79 -4.63
N PHE A 67 18.28 0.53 -4.79
CA PHE A 67 17.19 1.27 -4.14
C PHE A 67 15.82 0.75 -4.57
N ALA A 68 15.61 0.56 -5.87
CA ALA A 68 14.33 0.08 -6.39
C ALA A 68 13.97 -1.30 -5.82
N LEU A 69 14.90 -2.23 -5.78
CA LEU A 69 14.71 -3.56 -5.19
C LEU A 69 14.37 -3.47 -3.70
N LYS A 70 15.15 -2.70 -2.94
CA LYS A 70 14.88 -2.48 -1.51
C LYS A 70 13.48 -1.90 -1.29
N LEU A 71 13.11 -0.88 -2.06
CA LEU A 71 11.77 -0.25 -1.97
C LEU A 71 10.66 -1.27 -2.21
N MET A 72 10.82 -2.17 -3.19
CA MET A 72 9.83 -3.20 -3.47
C MET A 72 9.68 -4.19 -2.30
N HIS A 73 10.78 -4.54 -1.63
CA HIS A 73 10.72 -5.34 -0.41
C HIS A 73 10.00 -4.60 0.73
N ASP A 74 10.35 -3.33 0.96
CA ASP A 74 9.72 -2.51 2.00
C ASP A 74 8.20 -2.38 1.76
N ILE A 75 7.77 -2.18 0.51
CA ILE A 75 6.34 -2.12 0.15
C ILE A 75 5.64 -3.47 0.37
N ASN A 76 6.29 -4.57 0.00
CA ASN A 76 5.73 -5.91 0.24
C ASN A 76 5.55 -6.19 1.73
N ASP A 77 6.54 -5.84 2.54
CA ASP A 77 6.46 -6.01 3.98
C ASP A 77 5.34 -5.15 4.59
N PHE A 78 5.21 -3.91 4.11
CA PHE A 78 4.11 -3.05 4.50
C PHE A 78 2.73 -3.62 4.12
N MET A 79 2.57 -4.08 2.88
CA MET A 79 1.33 -4.71 2.42
C MET A 79 0.98 -5.95 3.26
N ARG A 80 1.99 -6.76 3.61
CA ARG A 80 1.82 -7.90 4.50
C ARG A 80 1.33 -7.48 5.88
N GLU A 81 1.97 -6.49 6.48
CA GLU A 81 1.59 -6.00 7.80
C GLU A 81 0.13 -5.51 7.80
N LEU A 82 -0.29 -4.76 6.76
CA LEU A 82 -1.68 -4.33 6.61
C LEU A 82 -2.66 -5.51 6.69
N THR A 83 -2.39 -6.59 5.97
CA THR A 83 -3.31 -7.74 5.92
C THR A 83 -3.44 -8.52 7.23
N THR A 84 -2.56 -8.30 8.20
CA THR A 84 -2.69 -8.88 9.54
C THR A 84 -3.79 -8.22 10.38
N HIS A 85 -4.18 -7.01 10.02
CA HIS A 85 -5.26 -6.29 10.69
C HIS A 85 -6.59 -6.67 10.06
N THR A 86 -7.43 -7.36 10.82
CA THR A 86 -8.69 -7.89 10.33
C THR A 86 -9.88 -7.34 11.09
N LYS A 87 -11.04 -7.32 10.41
CA LYS A 87 -12.34 -6.99 10.99
C LYS A 87 -13.37 -8.00 10.50
N ALA A 88 -14.09 -8.64 11.43
CA ALA A 88 -15.12 -9.60 11.08
C ALA A 88 -16.38 -8.88 10.59
N PHE A 89 -16.89 -9.29 9.44
CA PHE A 89 -18.15 -8.85 8.89
C PHE A 89 -19.03 -10.06 8.58
N LYS A 90 -20.34 -9.86 8.72
CA LYS A 90 -21.33 -10.84 8.32
C LYS A 90 -22.03 -10.31 7.06
N GLU A 91 -21.87 -11.04 5.97
CA GLU A 91 -22.56 -10.73 4.72
C GLU A 91 -23.92 -11.44 4.70
N ASN A 92 -25.00 -10.64 4.73
CA ASN A 92 -26.37 -11.16 4.79
C ASN A 92 -26.53 -12.20 5.93
N ASP A 93 -27.09 -13.38 5.63
CA ASP A 93 -27.22 -14.50 6.58
C ASP A 93 -26.06 -15.51 6.49
N GLY A 94 -24.96 -15.13 5.80
CA GLY A 94 -23.77 -15.97 5.63
C GLY A 94 -22.91 -16.08 6.88
N PRO A 95 -21.77 -16.79 6.79
CA PRO A 95 -20.80 -16.89 7.87
C PRO A 95 -20.11 -15.53 8.14
N LEU A 96 -19.49 -15.41 9.31
CA LEU A 96 -18.55 -14.31 9.57
C LEU A 96 -17.30 -14.49 8.71
N VAL A 97 -16.92 -13.43 7.99
CA VAL A 97 -15.71 -13.38 7.19
C VAL A 97 -14.77 -12.32 7.79
N ASN A 98 -13.51 -12.65 7.93
CA ASN A 98 -12.49 -11.71 8.37
C ASN A 98 -11.99 -10.89 7.17
N TYR A 99 -12.42 -9.64 7.08
CA TYR A 99 -11.94 -8.68 6.12
C TYR A 99 -10.58 -8.15 6.56
N GLN A 100 -9.68 -7.93 5.61
CA GLN A 100 -8.32 -7.49 5.84
C GLN A 100 -8.18 -6.01 5.52
N LEU A 101 -7.42 -5.28 6.34
CA LEU A 101 -7.06 -3.90 6.04
C LEU A 101 -6.14 -3.88 4.82
N PHE A 102 -6.46 -3.03 3.86
CA PHE A 102 -5.65 -2.81 2.67
C PHE A 102 -5.88 -1.42 2.07
N CYS A 103 -5.01 -1.04 1.12
CA CYS A 103 -5.16 0.17 0.31
C CYS A 103 -5.34 -0.24 -1.16
N ASP A 104 -6.41 0.22 -1.81
CA ASP A 104 -6.66 -0.12 -3.21
C ASP A 104 -5.91 0.78 -4.21
N ASP A 105 -5.21 1.80 -3.72
CA ASP A 105 -4.53 2.81 -4.54
C ASP A 105 -3.01 2.91 -4.28
N ILE A 106 -2.34 1.77 -4.05
CA ILE A 106 -0.88 1.74 -3.97
C ILE A 106 -0.30 1.78 -5.38
N HIS A 107 0.28 2.92 -5.75
CA HIS A 107 0.95 3.12 -7.03
C HIS A 107 2.04 4.20 -6.93
N GLU A 108 2.83 4.36 -8.00
CA GLU A 108 4.04 5.21 -8.03
C GLU A 108 3.80 6.68 -7.71
N SER A 109 2.61 7.21 -8.03
CA SER A 109 2.28 8.62 -7.75
C SER A 109 1.91 8.86 -6.29
N ASN A 110 1.50 7.81 -5.56
CA ASN A 110 1.17 7.85 -4.13
C ASN A 110 2.35 7.45 -3.24
N LEU A 111 3.55 7.31 -3.84
CA LEU A 111 4.81 7.08 -3.14
C LEU A 111 5.71 8.31 -3.28
N ILE A 112 6.02 8.95 -2.16
CA ILE A 112 6.95 10.07 -2.10
C ILE A 112 8.28 9.59 -1.55
N ILE A 113 9.35 9.86 -2.28
CA ILE A 113 10.73 9.54 -1.88
C ILE A 113 11.43 10.82 -1.45
N THR A 114 11.95 10.82 -0.24
CA THR A 114 12.71 11.95 0.33
C THR A 114 14.14 11.98 -0.18
N GLU A 115 14.88 13.05 0.12
CA GLU A 115 16.29 13.16 -0.28
C GLU A 115 17.18 12.11 0.38
N ASP A 116 16.84 11.65 1.58
CA ASP A 116 17.53 10.57 2.30
C ASP A 116 17.02 9.17 1.93
N ALA A 117 16.37 9.05 0.77
CA ALA A 117 15.89 7.81 0.18
C ALA A 117 14.87 7.02 1.05
N LYS A 118 14.10 7.72 1.89
CA LYS A 118 12.96 7.12 2.58
C LYS A 118 11.72 7.21 1.71
N ALA A 119 10.91 6.16 1.73
CA ALA A 119 9.65 6.10 1.00
C ALA A 119 8.47 6.31 1.95
N TYR A 120 7.51 7.12 1.52
CA TYR A 120 6.26 7.37 2.23
C TYR A 120 5.09 7.11 1.31
N ILE A 121 4.11 6.37 1.80
CA ILE A 121 2.80 6.22 1.14
C ILE A 121 1.96 7.42 1.58
N ILE A 122 1.40 8.11 0.60
CA ILE A 122 0.47 9.21 0.81
C ILE A 122 -0.92 8.81 0.29
N ASP A 123 -1.93 9.59 0.61
CA ASP A 123 -3.29 9.37 0.15
C ASP A 123 -4.03 8.23 0.90
N PHE A 124 -4.43 8.52 2.15
CA PHE A 124 -5.04 7.54 3.06
C PHE A 124 -6.54 7.33 2.86
N ASP A 125 -7.19 8.00 1.92
CA ASP A 125 -8.64 7.89 1.71
C ASP A 125 -9.07 6.58 1.03
N GLN A 126 -8.11 5.79 0.56
CA GLN A 126 -8.33 4.50 -0.08
C GLN A 126 -8.00 3.30 0.83
N PHE A 127 -7.70 3.56 2.10
CA PHE A 127 -7.54 2.47 3.07
C PHE A 127 -8.90 2.01 3.58
N GLY A 128 -9.10 0.70 3.60
CA GLY A 128 -10.35 0.09 4.04
C GLY A 128 -10.21 -1.39 4.34
N PHE A 129 -11.30 -2.00 4.80
CA PHE A 129 -11.36 -3.44 5.00
C PHE A 129 -11.97 -4.08 3.76
N PHE A 130 -11.24 -5.00 3.17
CA PHE A 130 -11.61 -5.70 1.94
C PHE A 130 -11.71 -7.20 2.19
N HIS A 131 -12.58 -7.86 1.43
CA HIS A 131 -12.64 -9.31 1.43
C HIS A 131 -11.27 -9.90 1.01
N PRO A 132 -10.78 -11.01 1.60
CA PRO A 132 -9.45 -11.56 1.29
C PRO A 132 -9.17 -11.77 -0.20
N TYR A 133 -10.15 -12.25 -0.99
CA TYR A 133 -10.00 -12.36 -2.45
C TYR A 133 -9.79 -11.01 -3.15
N THR A 134 -10.45 -9.96 -2.66
CA THR A 134 -10.25 -8.60 -3.19
C THR A 134 -8.85 -8.10 -2.84
N VAL A 135 -8.38 -8.32 -1.61
CA VAL A 135 -7.02 -7.96 -1.20
C VAL A 135 -5.98 -8.62 -2.08
N PHE A 136 -6.12 -9.91 -2.37
CA PHE A 136 -5.25 -10.63 -3.28
C PHE A 136 -5.15 -9.95 -4.65
N SER A 137 -6.30 -9.66 -5.27
CA SER A 137 -6.34 -8.98 -6.57
C SER A 137 -5.73 -7.57 -6.52
N LEU A 138 -5.97 -6.82 -5.44
CA LEU A 138 -5.40 -5.47 -5.26
C LEU A 138 -3.88 -5.50 -5.09
N MET A 139 -3.34 -6.49 -4.38
CA MET A 139 -1.90 -6.68 -4.25
C MET A 139 -1.24 -6.99 -5.60
N GLU A 140 -1.85 -7.84 -6.41
CA GLU A 140 -1.37 -8.13 -7.76
C GLU A 140 -1.36 -6.89 -8.65
N ILE A 141 -2.43 -6.09 -8.60
CA ILE A 141 -2.53 -4.83 -9.34
C ILE A 141 -1.46 -3.83 -8.89
N ALA A 142 -1.30 -3.62 -7.58
CA ALA A 142 -0.29 -2.72 -7.02
C ALA A 142 1.11 -3.15 -7.45
N SER A 143 1.43 -4.44 -7.31
CA SER A 143 2.68 -5.04 -7.73
C SER A 143 2.98 -4.81 -9.21
N THR A 144 1.99 -5.05 -10.06
CA THR A 144 2.14 -4.88 -11.51
C THR A 144 2.39 -3.43 -11.89
N LYS A 145 1.65 -2.48 -11.29
CA LYS A 145 1.83 -1.04 -11.54
C LYS A 145 3.23 -0.57 -11.14
N LEU A 146 3.66 -0.91 -9.92
CA LEU A 146 4.97 -0.50 -9.40
C LEU A 146 6.12 -1.12 -10.19
N ASN A 147 6.04 -2.41 -10.52
CA ASN A 147 7.04 -3.08 -11.36
C ASN A 147 7.17 -2.43 -12.72
N ARG A 148 6.04 -2.09 -13.35
CA ARG A 148 6.05 -1.41 -14.66
C ARG A 148 6.71 -0.04 -14.54
N SER A 149 6.30 0.77 -13.56
CA SER A 149 6.85 2.10 -13.35
C SER A 149 8.37 2.05 -13.10
N ILE A 150 8.83 1.16 -12.23
CA ILE A 150 10.27 1.00 -11.94
C ILE A 150 11.03 0.56 -13.20
N ARG A 151 10.56 -0.48 -13.89
CA ARG A 151 11.19 -0.99 -15.11
C ARG A 151 11.31 0.08 -16.19
N ASP A 152 10.21 0.77 -16.48
CA ASP A 152 10.14 1.71 -17.58
C ASP A 152 11.01 2.95 -17.30
N ASN A 153 11.20 3.32 -16.04
CA ASN A 153 11.98 4.47 -15.64
C ASN A 153 13.47 4.17 -15.37
N LEU A 154 13.82 2.94 -15.04
CA LEU A 154 15.23 2.53 -14.94
C LEU A 154 15.91 2.34 -16.29
N LEU A 155 15.15 2.26 -17.40
CA LEU A 155 15.69 1.94 -18.75
C LEU A 155 16.52 0.65 -18.72
N LEU A 156 16.01 -0.38 -18.06
CA LEU A 156 16.81 -1.53 -17.70
C LEU A 156 17.17 -2.39 -18.90
N ALA A 157 18.47 -2.33 -19.21
CA ALA A 157 19.19 -3.44 -19.84
C ALA A 157 19.45 -4.61 -18.85
N ASP A 158 19.23 -4.41 -17.55
CA ASP A 158 19.59 -5.37 -16.50
C ASP A 158 18.38 -6.25 -16.13
N THR A 159 18.26 -7.36 -16.88
CA THR A 159 17.20 -8.35 -16.70
C THR A 159 17.23 -9.06 -15.33
N LEU A 160 18.39 -9.12 -14.67
CA LEU A 160 18.57 -9.83 -13.40
C LEU A 160 17.74 -9.18 -12.26
N TYR A 161 17.81 -7.87 -12.13
CA TYR A 161 17.04 -7.17 -11.08
C TYR A 161 15.53 -7.24 -11.28
N ILE A 162 15.06 -7.26 -12.53
CA ILE A 162 13.63 -7.43 -12.84
C ILE A 162 13.16 -8.82 -12.43
N GLU A 163 13.98 -9.86 -12.64
CA GLU A 163 13.62 -11.22 -12.24
C GLU A 163 13.56 -11.36 -10.72
N ASP A 164 14.47 -10.73 -9.98
CA ASP A 164 14.43 -10.73 -8.51
C ASP A 164 13.19 -10.05 -7.97
N ILE A 165 12.81 -8.90 -8.53
CA ILE A 165 11.56 -8.21 -8.21
C ILE A 165 10.35 -9.10 -8.51
N LYS A 166 10.27 -9.70 -9.70
CA LYS A 166 9.19 -10.62 -10.08
C LYS A 166 9.09 -11.83 -9.17
N ASN A 167 10.22 -12.43 -8.83
CA ASN A 167 10.27 -13.61 -7.96
C ASN A 167 9.81 -13.28 -6.54
N SER A 168 10.19 -12.12 -6.01
CA SER A 168 9.71 -11.64 -4.71
C SER A 168 8.19 -11.53 -4.69
N TYR A 169 7.58 -10.97 -5.74
CA TYR A 169 6.13 -10.88 -5.85
C TYR A 169 5.45 -12.24 -6.04
N LYS A 170 6.00 -13.09 -6.92
CA LYS A 170 5.44 -14.41 -7.18
C LYS A 170 5.35 -15.25 -5.90
N ASN A 171 6.42 -15.25 -5.11
CA ASN A 171 6.44 -15.97 -3.83
C ASN A 171 5.36 -15.43 -2.89
N ARG A 172 5.13 -14.11 -2.91
CA ARG A 172 4.13 -13.48 -2.07
C ARG A 172 2.70 -13.80 -2.49
N VAL A 173 2.44 -13.82 -3.81
CA VAL A 173 1.15 -14.24 -4.35
C VAL A 173 0.85 -15.67 -3.93
N THR A 174 1.82 -16.59 -4.02
CA THR A 174 1.66 -17.99 -3.60
C THR A 174 1.34 -18.11 -2.10
N GLU A 175 2.02 -17.36 -1.23
CA GLU A 175 1.72 -17.35 0.21
C GLU A 175 0.28 -16.87 0.51
N LEU A 176 -0.23 -15.91 -0.26
CA LEU A 176 -1.60 -15.42 -0.10
C LEU A 176 -2.63 -16.41 -0.64
N GLU A 177 -2.32 -17.08 -1.76
CA GLU A 177 -3.17 -18.17 -2.28
C GLU A 177 -3.29 -19.31 -1.27
N GLU A 178 -2.20 -19.71 -0.62
CA GLU A 178 -2.20 -20.70 0.43
C GLU A 178 -3.05 -20.27 1.64
N GLN A 179 -2.92 -18.99 2.07
CA GLN A 179 -3.75 -18.44 3.14
C GLN A 179 -5.24 -18.42 2.78
N LEU A 180 -5.60 -18.19 1.51
CA LEU A 180 -7.00 -18.20 1.07
C LEU A 180 -7.60 -19.61 1.07
N LEU A 181 -6.80 -20.65 0.82
CA LEU A 181 -7.27 -22.04 0.86
C LEU A 181 -7.69 -22.47 2.28
N ASP A 182 -7.14 -21.85 3.31
CA ASP A 182 -7.53 -22.10 4.71
C ASP A 182 -8.90 -21.49 5.07
N TYR A 183 -9.49 -20.68 4.20
CA TYR A 183 -10.82 -20.06 4.39
C TYR A 183 -11.95 -20.76 3.58
N VAL A 184 -11.63 -21.80 2.83
CA VAL A 184 -12.59 -22.61 2.06
C VAL A 184 -12.87 -23.92 2.77
#